data_db3cdb313ebac8fbc027428166143c39
#
_entry.id   db3cdb313ebac8fbc027428166143c39
#
_cell.length_a   1.000
_cell.length_b   1.000
_cell.length_c   1.000
_cell.angle_alpha   90.00
_cell.angle_beta   90.00
_cell.angle_gamma   90.00
#
_symmetry.space_group_name_H-M   'P 1'
#
loop_
_entity.id
_entity.type
_entity.pdbx_description
1 polymer ?
#
loop_
_entity_poly.entity_id
_entity_poly.type
_entity_poly.pdbx_seq_one_letter_code
_entity_poly.pdbx_strand_id
1 'polypeptide(L)'
;MFGLATAKLAHTYLRSPLNRRHLVQTWEPIAQKLTHQLRQRLAETLVDYRHDDALRDLDLPLQIPRNLPAPSSDRPSQRSPQLTLPAIPFLNPTPGGDPVRYTATRLLGVPFHLITVDLKAPETLLTIGLPNQAPLANSSRSVYGDEAFASMVDRTYAAAVINGTFFGKDENKRVLGNMVAGGRVLKYSPWENYGTTLGIKANRQLEMITARSDGKPRWRDHWFSITCGPRLVHDGEVALAPKSEGFRDPHVLATAYRCAIGYPKAGDKLFLVAFAAPLSLEATANVMKAIGCQQAMNLDGGSSQGLAYRGDIIIQPGRNLTNAIVVYDAQRPAPKHLMQAQQEFELGARPDFSAFQ
;
A
#
# COMPACT_ATOMS: atom_id res chain seq x y z
N MET A 1 16.27 -19.40 1.93
CA MET A 1 16.65 -18.84 3.26
C MET A 1 18.15 -18.53 3.42
N PHE A 2 19.04 -19.08 2.63
CA PHE A 2 20.51 -18.85 2.75
C PHE A 2 21.04 -17.55 2.13
N GLY A 3 20.33 -16.91 1.19
CA GLY A 3 20.85 -15.75 0.43
C GLY A 3 20.78 -14.41 1.16
N LEU A 4 19.81 -14.19 2.03
CA LEU A 4 19.62 -12.91 2.74
C LEU A 4 20.49 -12.77 4.00
N ALA A 5 20.78 -13.87 4.66
CA ALA A 5 21.68 -13.89 5.81
C ALA A 5 23.14 -13.60 5.39
N THR A 6 23.55 -14.10 4.23
CA THR A 6 24.88 -13.89 3.65
C THR A 6 25.12 -12.44 3.20
N ALA A 7 24.10 -11.78 2.61
CA ALA A 7 24.23 -10.38 2.20
C ALA A 7 24.32 -9.41 3.40
N LYS A 8 23.58 -9.66 4.48
CA LYS A 8 23.66 -8.84 5.71
C LYS A 8 24.98 -9.01 6.46
N LEU A 9 25.52 -10.21 6.53
CA LEU A 9 26.84 -10.48 7.12
C LEU A 9 27.95 -9.83 6.32
N ALA A 10 27.90 -9.85 4.98
CA ALA A 10 28.86 -9.19 4.10
C ALA A 10 28.85 -7.68 4.32
N HIS A 11 27.70 -7.05 4.45
CA HIS A 11 27.57 -5.59 4.66
C HIS A 11 28.18 -5.12 6.00
N THR A 12 28.03 -5.90 7.07
CA THR A 12 28.61 -5.57 8.39
C THR A 12 30.12 -5.82 8.44
N TYR A 13 30.60 -6.83 7.72
CA TYR A 13 32.00 -7.24 7.68
C TYR A 13 32.88 -6.32 6.81
N LEU A 14 32.32 -5.72 5.74
CA LEU A 14 33.02 -4.82 4.82
C LEU A 14 33.35 -3.43 5.41
N ARG A 15 32.77 -3.06 6.55
CA ARG A 15 33.06 -1.78 7.21
C ARG A 15 34.40 -1.74 7.98
N SER A 16 35.06 -2.88 8.15
CA SER A 16 36.36 -2.94 8.84
C SER A 16 37.53 -3.16 7.86
N PRO A 17 38.56 -2.31 7.85
CA PRO A 17 39.73 -2.46 6.96
C PRO A 17 40.51 -3.77 7.18
N LEU A 18 40.46 -4.33 8.37
CA LEU A 18 41.16 -5.57 8.74
C LEU A 18 40.51 -6.82 8.14
N ASN A 19 39.25 -6.80 7.83
CA ASN A 19 38.52 -7.97 7.35
C ASN A 19 38.52 -8.15 5.82
N ARG A 20 39.00 -7.15 5.07
CA ARG A 20 39.02 -7.19 3.59
C ARG A 20 39.91 -8.28 2.99
N ARG A 21 41.10 -8.55 3.59
CA ARG A 21 41.99 -9.60 3.10
C ARG A 21 41.50 -11.02 3.37
N HIS A 22 40.76 -11.21 4.45
CA HIS A 22 40.18 -12.51 4.79
C HIS A 22 38.94 -12.88 3.88
N LEU A 23 38.23 -11.89 3.37
CA LEU A 23 37.07 -12.11 2.52
C LEU A 23 37.43 -12.76 1.16
N VAL A 24 38.52 -12.27 0.54
CA VAL A 24 38.97 -12.79 -0.75
C VAL A 24 39.38 -14.28 -0.63
N GLN A 25 40.05 -14.67 0.45
CA GLN A 25 40.47 -16.06 0.67
C GLN A 25 39.31 -17.02 0.98
N THR A 26 38.23 -16.52 1.55
CA THR A 26 37.07 -17.36 1.96
C THR A 26 36.00 -17.46 0.88
N TRP A 27 35.87 -16.50 -0.02
CA TRP A 27 34.81 -16.49 -1.03
C TRP A 27 35.16 -17.22 -2.32
N GLU A 28 36.42 -17.29 -2.68
CA GLU A 28 36.84 -17.97 -3.91
C GLU A 28 36.42 -19.44 -4.00
N PRO A 29 36.55 -20.26 -2.93
CA PRO A 29 36.08 -21.63 -2.96
C PRO A 29 34.55 -21.75 -2.92
N ILE A 30 33.81 -20.74 -2.39
CA ILE A 30 32.35 -20.73 -2.36
C ILE A 30 31.78 -20.33 -3.73
N ALA A 31 32.40 -19.34 -4.39
CA ALA A 31 32.01 -18.89 -5.73
C ALA A 31 32.15 -19.99 -6.79
N GLN A 32 33.13 -20.89 -6.64
CA GLN A 32 33.32 -22.02 -7.56
C GLN A 32 32.22 -23.11 -7.44
N LYS A 33 31.52 -23.18 -6.29
CA LYS A 33 30.46 -24.14 -6.02
C LYS A 33 29.06 -23.63 -6.40
N LEU A 34 28.93 -22.36 -6.78
CA LEU A 34 27.63 -21.79 -7.15
C LEU A 34 27.25 -22.17 -8.59
N THR A 35 25.96 -22.49 -8.80
CA THR A 35 25.43 -22.74 -10.16
C THR A 35 25.53 -21.49 -11.04
N HIS A 36 25.57 -21.66 -12.35
CA HIS A 36 25.71 -20.57 -13.32
C HIS A 36 24.69 -19.45 -13.10
N GLN A 37 23.43 -19.79 -12.77
CA GLN A 37 22.38 -18.82 -12.47
C GLN A 37 22.62 -17.98 -11.23
N LEU A 38 23.20 -18.58 -10.17
CA LEU A 38 23.54 -17.85 -8.95
C LEU A 38 24.74 -16.92 -9.16
N ARG A 39 25.69 -17.31 -10.02
CA ARG A 39 26.82 -16.46 -10.41
C ARG A 39 26.36 -15.25 -11.22
N GLN A 40 25.41 -15.45 -12.12
CA GLN A 40 24.84 -14.37 -12.94
C GLN A 40 24.07 -13.35 -12.07
N ARG A 41 23.22 -13.81 -11.15
CA ARG A 41 22.51 -12.93 -10.20
C ARG A 41 23.44 -12.16 -9.24
N LEU A 42 24.53 -12.80 -8.79
CA LEU A 42 25.54 -12.13 -7.98
C LEU A 42 26.27 -11.05 -8.79
N ALA A 43 26.59 -11.31 -10.06
CA ALA A 43 27.21 -10.34 -10.93
C ALA A 43 26.30 -9.13 -11.21
N GLU A 44 25.01 -9.36 -11.45
CA GLU A 44 23.98 -8.31 -11.62
C GLU A 44 23.85 -7.45 -10.36
N THR A 45 23.83 -8.07 -9.18
CA THR A 45 23.76 -7.36 -7.89
C THR A 45 25.04 -6.54 -7.62
N LEU A 46 26.21 -7.01 -8.05
CA LEU A 46 27.47 -6.32 -7.88
C LEU A 46 27.68 -5.16 -8.88
N VAL A 47 27.04 -5.21 -10.04
CA VAL A 47 27.03 -4.09 -11.02
C VAL A 47 26.26 -2.90 -10.46
N ASP A 48 25.12 -3.11 -9.79
CA ASP A 48 24.37 -2.04 -9.12
C ASP A 48 25.16 -1.36 -7.99
N TYR A 49 26.08 -2.10 -7.32
CA TYR A 49 26.93 -1.54 -6.27
C TYR A 49 28.17 -0.79 -6.79
N ARG A 50 28.54 -0.88 -8.07
CA ARG A 50 29.68 -0.16 -8.66
C ARG A 50 29.48 1.35 -8.83
N HIS A 51 28.28 1.85 -8.65
CA HIS A 51 28.00 3.29 -8.63
C HIS A 51 28.20 3.96 -7.27
N ASP A 52 28.64 3.20 -6.26
CA ASP A 52 29.00 3.75 -4.96
C ASP A 52 30.52 4.04 -4.95
N ASP A 53 30.88 5.33 -4.83
CA ASP A 53 32.28 5.82 -4.89
C ASP A 53 33.24 5.15 -3.89
N ALA A 54 32.68 4.45 -2.90
CA ALA A 54 33.45 3.72 -1.89
C ALA A 54 34.09 2.40 -2.40
N LEU A 55 33.78 1.93 -3.61
CA LEU A 55 34.22 0.63 -4.15
C LEU A 55 35.07 0.74 -5.42
N ARG A 56 35.47 1.95 -5.84
CA ARG A 56 36.29 2.16 -7.06
C ARG A 56 37.66 1.53 -7.03
N ASP A 57 38.21 1.23 -5.84
CA ASP A 57 39.58 0.72 -5.65
C ASP A 57 39.68 -0.81 -5.53
N LEU A 58 38.59 -1.55 -5.80
CA LEU A 58 38.62 -3.02 -5.77
C LEU A 58 38.86 -3.58 -7.17
N ASP A 59 40.14 -3.82 -7.50
CA ASP A 59 40.55 -4.64 -8.66
C ASP A 59 40.19 -6.11 -8.39
N LEU A 60 38.95 -6.50 -8.74
CA LEU A 60 38.57 -7.89 -8.75
C LEU A 60 38.78 -8.48 -10.15
N PRO A 61 39.50 -9.58 -10.31
CA PRO A 61 39.73 -10.22 -11.60
C PRO A 61 38.45 -10.98 -12.04
N LEU A 62 37.43 -10.27 -12.47
CA LEU A 62 36.30 -10.83 -13.15
C LEU A 62 36.54 -10.71 -14.65
N GLN A 63 37.02 -11.78 -15.28
CA GLN A 63 37.04 -11.91 -16.74
C GLN A 63 35.59 -12.01 -17.24
N ILE A 64 35.05 -10.89 -17.69
CA ILE A 64 33.80 -10.84 -18.45
C ILE A 64 34.15 -11.15 -19.91
N PRO A 65 33.52 -12.13 -20.55
CA PRO A 65 33.71 -12.36 -22.00
C PRO A 65 33.36 -11.10 -22.79
N ARG A 66 34.32 -10.55 -23.54
CA ARG A 66 34.15 -9.32 -24.34
C ARG A 66 33.41 -9.51 -25.66
N ASN A 67 32.76 -10.64 -25.88
CA ASN A 67 32.04 -10.93 -27.14
C ASN A 67 30.57 -11.13 -26.92
N LEU A 68 29.84 -10.05 -26.68
CA LEU A 68 28.41 -9.97 -26.97
C LEU A 68 28.26 -9.21 -28.30
N PRO A 69 27.61 -9.77 -29.31
CA PRO A 69 27.37 -9.06 -30.56
C PRO A 69 26.47 -7.86 -30.31
N ALA A 70 26.84 -6.71 -30.90
CA ALA A 70 26.00 -5.52 -30.88
C ALA A 70 24.61 -5.84 -31.47
N PRO A 71 23.51 -5.30 -30.89
CA PRO A 71 22.20 -5.52 -31.48
C PRO A 71 22.12 -4.89 -32.88
N SER A 72 21.85 -5.71 -33.90
CA SER A 72 21.62 -5.25 -35.24
C SER A 72 20.33 -4.40 -35.30
N SER A 73 20.41 -3.25 -35.94
CA SER A 73 19.36 -2.22 -36.04
C SER A 73 18.21 -2.58 -37.02
N ASP A 74 18.12 -3.81 -37.50
CA ASP A 74 17.09 -4.24 -38.44
C ASP A 74 16.21 -5.34 -37.85
N ARG A 75 15.28 -4.94 -36.99
CA ARG A 75 14.07 -5.72 -36.70
C ARG A 75 12.83 -4.88 -37.01
N PRO A 76 11.92 -5.38 -37.87
CA PRO A 76 10.64 -4.73 -38.07
C PRO A 76 9.92 -4.70 -36.70
N SER A 77 9.31 -3.57 -36.42
CA SER A 77 8.45 -3.33 -35.23
C SER A 77 7.36 -4.40 -35.16
N GLN A 78 7.68 -5.53 -34.54
CA GLN A 78 6.64 -6.46 -34.06
C GLN A 78 6.00 -5.81 -32.87
N ARG A 79 4.73 -5.37 -33.05
CA ARG A 79 3.84 -5.03 -31.93
C ARG A 79 3.90 -6.19 -30.95
N SER A 80 4.38 -5.91 -29.74
CA SER A 80 4.32 -6.86 -28.64
C SER A 80 2.89 -7.40 -28.56
N PRO A 81 2.69 -8.72 -28.48
CA PRO A 81 1.36 -9.25 -28.26
C PRO A 81 0.85 -8.61 -26.98
N GLN A 82 -0.27 -7.87 -27.05
CA GLN A 82 -1.02 -7.47 -25.88
C GLN A 82 -1.39 -8.77 -25.17
N LEU A 83 -0.70 -9.07 -24.07
CA LEU A 83 -1.14 -10.10 -23.15
C LEU A 83 -2.50 -9.63 -22.62
N THR A 84 -3.57 -10.07 -23.27
CA THR A 84 -4.92 -10.04 -22.70
C THR A 84 -4.86 -10.98 -21.50
N LEU A 85 -4.65 -10.39 -20.32
CA LEU A 85 -4.82 -11.13 -19.07
C LEU A 85 -6.22 -11.74 -19.11
N PRO A 86 -6.37 -13.03 -18.81
CA PRO A 86 -7.68 -13.65 -18.77
C PRO A 86 -8.56 -12.84 -17.83
N ALA A 87 -9.80 -12.54 -18.23
CA ALA A 87 -10.78 -11.86 -17.40
C ALA A 87 -10.82 -12.57 -16.04
N ILE A 88 -10.47 -11.85 -14.98
CA ILE A 88 -10.44 -12.43 -13.64
C ILE A 88 -11.89 -12.51 -13.17
N PRO A 89 -12.52 -13.71 -13.13
CA PRO A 89 -13.99 -13.85 -12.99
C PRO A 89 -14.57 -13.21 -11.73
N PHE A 90 -13.75 -13.08 -10.67
CA PHE A 90 -14.18 -12.51 -9.40
C PHE A 90 -14.21 -10.96 -9.37
N LEU A 91 -13.70 -10.29 -10.41
CA LEU A 91 -13.74 -8.82 -10.51
C LEU A 91 -15.02 -8.29 -11.18
N ASN A 92 -15.77 -9.14 -11.87
CA ASN A 92 -17.01 -8.74 -12.52
C ASN A 92 -18.19 -8.88 -11.55
N PRO A 93 -19.03 -7.84 -11.37
CA PRO A 93 -20.23 -7.95 -10.56
C PRO A 93 -21.18 -8.97 -11.18
N THR A 94 -21.65 -9.92 -10.38
CA THR A 94 -22.83 -10.68 -10.75
C THR A 94 -24.03 -9.73 -10.62
N PRO A 95 -24.88 -9.56 -11.63
CA PRO A 95 -26.09 -8.76 -11.49
C PRO A 95 -26.91 -9.26 -10.29
N GLY A 96 -27.23 -8.38 -9.33
CA GLY A 96 -27.96 -8.72 -8.09
C GLY A 96 -27.09 -9.36 -6.99
N GLY A 97 -25.75 -9.39 -7.12
CA GLY A 97 -24.85 -9.86 -6.07
C GLY A 97 -24.61 -8.85 -4.96
N ASP A 98 -24.04 -9.32 -3.83
CA ASP A 98 -23.69 -8.47 -2.70
C ASP A 98 -22.75 -7.31 -3.12
N PRO A 99 -23.04 -6.06 -2.72
CA PRO A 99 -22.21 -4.91 -3.08
C PRO A 99 -20.83 -4.93 -2.42
N VAL A 100 -20.69 -5.62 -1.28
CA VAL A 100 -19.39 -5.84 -0.61
C VAL A 100 -19.10 -7.34 -0.60
N ARG A 101 -18.04 -7.75 -1.29
CA ARG A 101 -17.69 -9.17 -1.48
C ARG A 101 -16.28 -9.47 -1.06
N TYR A 102 -16.10 -10.60 -0.42
CA TYR A 102 -14.79 -11.13 -0.03
C TYR A 102 -14.37 -12.27 -0.96
N THR A 103 -13.09 -12.31 -1.28
CA THR A 103 -12.44 -13.39 -2.03
C THR A 103 -11.03 -13.64 -1.51
N ALA A 104 -10.71 -14.88 -1.19
CA ALA A 104 -9.31 -15.31 -0.99
C ALA A 104 -8.81 -15.91 -2.31
N THR A 105 -7.68 -15.42 -2.81
CA THR A 105 -7.15 -15.82 -4.12
C THR A 105 -5.64 -15.64 -4.22
N ARG A 106 -5.09 -15.95 -5.40
CA ARG A 106 -3.66 -15.81 -5.70
C ARG A 106 -3.48 -15.21 -7.09
N LEU A 107 -2.54 -14.27 -7.23
CA LEU A 107 -2.18 -13.68 -8.51
C LEU A 107 -0.66 -13.44 -8.53
N LEU A 108 -0.01 -13.69 -9.66
CA LEU A 108 1.46 -13.62 -9.78
C LEU A 108 2.20 -14.46 -8.71
N GLY A 109 1.62 -15.59 -8.29
CA GLY A 109 2.17 -16.42 -7.22
C GLY A 109 1.92 -15.90 -5.79
N VAL A 110 1.35 -14.71 -5.62
CA VAL A 110 1.12 -14.05 -4.33
C VAL A 110 -0.29 -14.34 -3.83
N PRO A 111 -0.46 -14.94 -2.64
CA PRO A 111 -1.77 -15.12 -2.01
C PRO A 111 -2.23 -13.83 -1.34
N PHE A 112 -3.52 -13.49 -1.47
CA PHE A 112 -4.12 -12.32 -0.83
C PHE A 112 -5.62 -12.48 -0.59
N HIS A 113 -6.13 -11.64 0.30
CA HIS A 113 -7.54 -11.46 0.60
C HIS A 113 -7.99 -10.15 -0.04
N LEU A 114 -9.08 -10.20 -0.78
CA LEU A 114 -9.67 -9.07 -1.51
C LEU A 114 -11.09 -8.81 -1.03
N ILE A 115 -11.37 -7.58 -0.63
CA ILE A 115 -12.73 -7.05 -0.53
C ILE A 115 -12.99 -6.18 -1.76
N THR A 116 -13.98 -6.54 -2.54
CA THR A 116 -14.50 -5.70 -3.65
C THR A 116 -15.72 -4.95 -3.15
N VAL A 117 -15.69 -3.63 -3.25
CA VAL A 117 -16.76 -2.73 -2.82
C VAL A 117 -17.37 -2.08 -4.05
N ASP A 118 -18.66 -2.32 -4.31
CA ASP A 118 -19.42 -1.68 -5.39
C ASP A 118 -19.90 -0.30 -4.93
N LEU A 119 -19.37 0.75 -5.53
CA LEU A 119 -19.74 2.13 -5.21
C LEU A 119 -21.01 2.59 -5.90
N LYS A 120 -21.56 1.81 -6.87
CA LYS A 120 -22.84 2.13 -7.50
C LYS A 120 -24.04 1.73 -6.64
N ALA A 121 -23.85 0.78 -5.72
CA ALA A 121 -24.89 0.39 -4.80
C ALA A 121 -25.19 1.56 -3.84
N PRO A 122 -26.43 2.04 -3.77
CA PRO A 122 -26.77 3.25 -3.00
C PRO A 122 -26.51 3.08 -1.50
N GLU A 123 -26.60 1.87 -0.97
CA GLU A 123 -26.39 1.55 0.45
C GLU A 123 -24.91 1.42 0.81
N THR A 124 -24.02 1.39 -0.19
CA THR A 124 -22.58 1.33 0.08
C THR A 124 -22.09 2.66 0.63
N LEU A 125 -21.52 2.62 1.82
CA LEU A 125 -20.97 3.77 2.49
C LEU A 125 -19.63 3.43 3.16
N LEU A 126 -18.65 4.33 2.98
CA LEU A 126 -17.36 4.22 3.65
C LEU A 126 -17.22 5.28 4.73
N THR A 127 -16.57 4.90 5.82
CA THR A 127 -16.15 5.81 6.88
C THR A 127 -14.82 5.36 7.49
N ILE A 128 -14.30 6.14 8.44
CA ILE A 128 -13.12 5.80 9.23
C ILE A 128 -13.56 5.50 10.66
N GLY A 129 -13.27 4.31 11.14
CA GLY A 129 -13.40 3.92 12.53
C GLY A 129 -12.20 4.42 13.33
N LEU A 130 -12.44 5.23 14.37
CA LEU A 130 -11.45 5.69 15.32
C LEU A 130 -11.58 4.93 16.65
N PRO A 131 -10.54 4.89 17.51
CA PRO A 131 -10.57 4.16 18.77
C PRO A 131 -11.73 4.62 19.66
N ASN A 132 -12.47 3.67 20.23
CA ASN A 132 -13.53 3.95 21.19
C ASN A 132 -14.53 5.02 20.72
N GLN A 133 -14.81 5.08 19.42
CA GLN A 133 -15.66 6.09 18.78
C GLN A 133 -15.16 7.53 18.98
N ALA A 134 -13.85 7.71 19.10
CA ALA A 134 -13.26 9.04 19.26
C ALA A 134 -13.76 10.02 18.19
N PRO A 135 -14.03 11.29 18.55
CA PRO A 135 -14.53 12.29 17.61
C PRO A 135 -13.46 12.75 16.63
N LEU A 136 -12.18 12.63 16.99
CA LEU A 136 -11.02 13.02 16.18
C LEU A 136 -9.94 11.93 16.23
N ALA A 137 -9.10 11.88 15.22
CA ALA A 137 -7.93 11.02 15.22
C ALA A 137 -6.82 11.59 16.14
N ASN A 138 -5.97 10.70 16.63
CA ASN A 138 -4.82 11.12 17.45
C ASN A 138 -3.94 12.13 16.72
N SER A 139 -3.62 13.21 17.39
CA SER A 139 -2.80 14.31 16.89
C SER A 139 -1.92 14.88 18.00
N SER A 140 -1.17 15.94 17.75
CA SER A 140 -0.44 16.67 18.80
C SER A 140 -1.37 17.38 19.80
N ARG A 141 -2.63 17.58 19.45
CA ARG A 141 -3.62 18.31 20.26
C ARG A 141 -4.61 17.38 20.96
N SER A 142 -4.77 16.15 20.47
CA SER A 142 -5.82 15.23 20.94
C SER A 142 -5.31 13.80 20.89
N VAL A 143 -5.35 13.10 22.01
CA VAL A 143 -4.92 11.70 22.15
C VAL A 143 -6.07 10.88 22.68
N TYR A 144 -6.55 9.94 21.89
CA TYR A 144 -7.66 9.03 22.23
C TYR A 144 -7.20 7.58 22.37
N GLY A 145 -5.90 7.34 22.22
CA GLY A 145 -5.31 6.02 22.35
C GLY A 145 -5.47 5.14 21.09
N ASP A 146 -5.56 3.86 21.34
CA ASP A 146 -5.78 2.81 20.34
C ASP A 146 -6.81 1.80 20.81
N GLU A 147 -7.29 0.95 19.93
CA GLU A 147 -8.33 -0.05 20.21
C GLU A 147 -7.97 -1.38 19.59
N ALA A 148 -8.36 -2.48 20.24
CA ALA A 148 -8.25 -3.81 19.66
C ALA A 148 -9.11 -3.91 18.39
N PHE A 149 -8.56 -4.48 17.34
CA PHE A 149 -9.25 -4.60 16.05
C PHE A 149 -10.58 -5.35 16.16
N ALA A 150 -10.62 -6.41 16.97
CA ALA A 150 -11.85 -7.16 17.24
C ALA A 150 -12.96 -6.25 17.82
N SER A 151 -12.61 -5.39 18.79
CA SER A 151 -13.58 -4.43 19.35
C SER A 151 -14.08 -3.43 18.32
N MET A 152 -13.19 -2.95 17.42
CA MET A 152 -13.59 -2.08 16.30
C MET A 152 -14.55 -2.81 15.34
N VAL A 153 -14.29 -4.07 15.01
CA VAL A 153 -15.15 -4.89 14.13
C VAL A 153 -16.52 -5.10 14.77
N ASP A 154 -16.56 -5.52 16.03
CA ASP A 154 -17.80 -5.82 16.74
C ASP A 154 -18.71 -4.60 16.85
N ARG A 155 -18.17 -3.45 17.29
CA ARG A 155 -18.98 -2.24 17.51
C ARG A 155 -19.42 -1.56 16.21
N THR A 156 -18.65 -1.69 15.10
CA THR A 156 -19.05 -1.08 13.84
C THR A 156 -20.13 -1.89 13.14
N TYR A 157 -20.19 -3.19 13.36
CA TYR A 157 -21.14 -4.11 12.73
C TYR A 157 -21.14 -3.96 11.19
N ALA A 158 -19.98 -3.72 10.61
CA ALA A 158 -19.81 -3.37 9.20
C ALA A 158 -19.74 -4.59 8.29
N ALA A 159 -19.93 -4.37 6.98
CA ALA A 159 -19.75 -5.39 5.94
C ALA A 159 -18.27 -5.75 5.78
N ALA A 160 -17.36 -4.77 5.88
CA ALA A 160 -15.92 -5.00 5.89
C ALA A 160 -15.19 -3.96 6.73
N VAL A 161 -14.09 -4.37 7.34
CA VAL A 161 -13.16 -3.50 8.06
C VAL A 161 -11.73 -3.87 7.67
N ILE A 162 -10.92 -2.87 7.31
CA ILE A 162 -9.48 -3.03 7.05
C ILE A 162 -8.72 -1.94 7.80
N ASN A 163 -7.49 -2.23 8.24
CA ASN A 163 -6.66 -1.19 8.85
C ASN A 163 -6.48 0.02 7.92
N GLY A 164 -6.29 1.19 8.49
CA GLY A 164 -6.16 2.45 7.76
C GLY A 164 -4.73 2.89 7.53
N THR A 165 -4.42 4.13 7.91
CA THR A 165 -3.12 4.75 7.69
C THR A 165 -2.18 4.58 8.87
N PHE A 166 -0.92 4.93 8.64
CA PHE A 166 0.17 4.88 9.61
C PHE A 166 -0.08 5.74 10.86
N PHE A 167 0.52 5.32 11.94
CA PHE A 167 0.55 6.08 13.20
C PHE A 167 1.87 5.87 13.93
N GLY A 168 2.23 6.85 14.77
CA GLY A 168 3.45 6.84 15.57
C GLY A 168 3.50 5.67 16.54
N LYS A 169 4.72 5.26 16.90
CA LYS A 169 4.98 4.25 17.92
C LYS A 169 5.11 4.86 19.32
N ASP A 170 5.10 6.20 19.41
CA ASP A 170 5.13 6.95 20.65
C ASP A 170 3.82 6.79 21.44
N GLU A 171 3.81 7.27 22.68
CA GLU A 171 2.65 7.21 23.56
C GLU A 171 1.42 7.92 22.99
N ASN A 172 1.62 8.99 22.22
CA ASN A 172 0.54 9.75 21.58
C ASN A 172 -0.06 9.02 20.39
N LYS A 173 0.64 8.05 19.80
CA LYS A 173 0.17 7.27 18.65
C LYS A 173 -0.46 8.15 17.58
N ARG A 174 0.20 9.29 17.29
CA ARG A 174 -0.30 10.27 16.32
C ARG A 174 -0.53 9.63 14.97
N VAL A 175 -1.74 9.78 14.47
CA VAL A 175 -2.08 9.34 13.11
C VAL A 175 -1.33 10.19 12.10
N LEU A 176 -0.74 9.54 11.11
CA LEU A 176 -0.03 10.20 10.02
C LEU A 176 -0.97 10.33 8.82
N GLY A 177 -1.04 11.55 8.25
CA GLY A 177 -1.94 11.87 7.16
C GLY A 177 -3.25 12.52 7.57
N ASN A 178 -3.84 13.24 6.63
CA ASN A 178 -5.13 13.92 6.81
C ASN A 178 -6.28 12.93 6.58
N MET A 179 -7.39 13.15 7.27
CA MET A 179 -8.58 12.30 7.23
C MET A 179 -9.87 13.12 7.24
N VAL A 180 -10.76 12.78 6.33
CA VAL A 180 -12.17 13.21 6.31
C VAL A 180 -13.04 11.98 6.19
N ALA A 181 -14.09 11.86 7.00
CA ALA A 181 -15.09 10.83 6.83
C ALA A 181 -16.42 11.24 7.46
N GLY A 182 -17.53 10.80 6.85
CA GLY A 182 -18.84 11.15 7.31
C GLY A 182 -19.13 12.66 7.26
N GLY A 183 -18.60 13.36 6.24
CA GLY A 183 -18.74 14.81 6.12
C GLY A 183 -18.00 15.61 7.21
N ARG A 184 -17.11 14.99 7.98
CA ARG A 184 -16.38 15.61 9.11
C ARG A 184 -14.89 15.50 8.90
N VAL A 185 -14.15 16.54 9.34
CA VAL A 185 -12.69 16.49 9.43
C VAL A 185 -12.30 15.72 10.68
N LEU A 186 -11.66 14.57 10.52
CA LEU A 186 -11.18 13.75 11.63
C LEU A 186 -9.75 14.11 12.04
N LYS A 187 -8.93 14.52 11.09
CA LYS A 187 -7.58 15.06 11.29
C LYS A 187 -7.20 15.92 10.08
N TYR A 188 -6.63 17.06 10.36
CA TYR A 188 -6.09 17.92 9.32
C TYR A 188 -4.87 18.70 9.81
N SER A 189 -3.86 18.76 8.96
CA SER A 189 -2.73 19.68 9.09
C SER A 189 -2.42 20.26 7.70
N PRO A 190 -2.46 21.59 7.52
CA PRO A 190 -2.12 22.21 6.25
C PRO A 190 -0.64 22.04 5.88
N TRP A 191 0.19 21.70 6.85
CA TRP A 191 1.65 21.50 6.70
C TRP A 191 2.01 20.08 6.26
N GLU A 192 1.12 19.12 6.41
CA GLU A 192 1.37 17.77 5.92
C GLU A 192 1.47 17.77 4.40
N ASN A 193 2.63 17.35 3.91
CA ASN A 193 2.97 17.31 2.50
C ASN A 193 3.73 16.00 2.20
N TYR A 194 3.06 14.86 2.37
CA TYR A 194 3.61 13.55 2.07
C TYR A 194 2.50 12.57 1.70
N GLY A 195 2.90 11.48 1.03
CA GLY A 195 2.03 10.36 0.71
C GLY A 195 0.97 10.67 -0.34
N THR A 196 0.05 9.76 -0.43
CA THR A 196 -1.03 9.73 -1.41
C THR A 196 -2.37 9.71 -0.69
N THR A 197 -3.32 10.51 -1.14
CA THR A 197 -4.67 10.60 -0.59
C THR A 197 -5.66 9.97 -1.55
N LEU A 198 -6.45 8.99 -1.08
CA LEU A 198 -7.69 8.57 -1.72
C LEU A 198 -8.82 9.49 -1.25
N GLY A 199 -9.58 10.06 -2.18
CA GLY A 199 -10.77 10.85 -1.93
C GLY A 199 -12.01 10.29 -2.63
N ILE A 200 -13.17 10.34 -1.96
CA ILE A 200 -14.49 10.05 -2.52
C ILE A 200 -15.33 11.33 -2.43
N LYS A 201 -15.80 11.83 -3.57
CA LYS A 201 -16.61 13.04 -3.69
C LYS A 201 -18.10 12.76 -3.53
N ALA A 202 -18.93 13.82 -3.47
CA ALA A 202 -20.38 13.72 -3.32
C ALA A 202 -21.04 12.82 -4.40
N ASN A 203 -20.59 12.93 -5.65
CA ASN A 203 -21.05 12.11 -6.77
C ASN A 203 -20.42 10.70 -6.82
N ARG A 204 -19.81 10.25 -5.72
CA ARG A 204 -19.05 8.99 -5.58
C ARG A 204 -17.84 8.87 -6.52
N GLN A 205 -17.46 9.96 -7.15
CA GLN A 205 -16.25 10.01 -7.98
C GLN A 205 -15.01 9.86 -7.10
N LEU A 206 -14.12 8.97 -7.53
CA LEU A 206 -12.86 8.71 -6.87
C LEU A 206 -11.75 9.60 -7.40
N GLU A 207 -10.86 10.02 -6.53
CA GLU A 207 -9.57 10.59 -6.92
C GLU A 207 -8.46 10.04 -6.03
N MET A 208 -7.25 9.97 -6.57
CA MET A 208 -6.07 9.59 -5.81
C MET A 208 -4.94 10.57 -6.16
N ILE A 209 -4.52 11.35 -5.18
CA ILE A 209 -3.62 12.48 -5.33
C ILE A 209 -2.38 12.27 -4.46
N THR A 210 -1.20 12.31 -5.07
CA THR A 210 0.09 12.28 -4.38
C THR A 210 0.54 13.70 -4.08
N ALA A 211 0.64 14.05 -2.80
CA ALA A 211 0.77 15.44 -2.36
C ALA A 211 1.95 16.21 -2.98
N ARG A 212 3.08 15.52 -3.21
CA ARG A 212 4.31 16.17 -3.71
C ARG A 212 4.44 16.20 -5.24
N SER A 213 3.72 15.35 -5.96
CA SER A 213 3.73 15.32 -7.43
C SER A 213 2.50 16.01 -8.02
N ASP A 214 1.33 15.71 -7.48
CA ASP A 214 0.04 16.10 -8.07
C ASP A 214 -0.54 17.36 -7.40
N GLY A 215 0.07 17.80 -6.29
CA GLY A 215 -0.43 18.90 -5.46
C GLY A 215 -1.34 18.42 -4.33
N LYS A 216 -1.87 19.38 -3.57
CA LYS A 216 -2.68 19.04 -2.39
C LYS A 216 -4.11 18.67 -2.78
N PRO A 217 -4.67 17.60 -2.20
CA PRO A 217 -6.07 17.25 -2.38
C PRO A 217 -7.00 18.38 -1.91
N ARG A 218 -8.18 18.46 -2.51
CA ARG A 218 -9.24 19.38 -2.09
C ARG A 218 -10.15 18.71 -1.07
N TRP A 219 -9.66 18.45 0.14
CA TRP A 219 -10.35 17.70 1.19
C TRP A 219 -11.79 18.18 1.48
N ARG A 220 -12.14 19.45 1.22
CA ARG A 220 -13.50 19.95 1.36
C ARG A 220 -14.50 19.29 0.42
N ASP A 221 -14.02 18.76 -0.70
CA ASP A 221 -14.87 18.13 -1.71
C ASP A 221 -15.08 16.63 -1.41
N HIS A 222 -14.45 16.11 -0.37
CA HIS A 222 -14.49 14.69 -0.04
C HIS A 222 -15.51 14.38 1.06
N TRP A 223 -16.37 13.41 0.77
CA TRP A 223 -17.14 12.69 1.78
C TRP A 223 -16.26 11.82 2.66
N PHE A 224 -15.31 11.13 2.03
CA PHE A 224 -14.32 10.26 2.62
C PHE A 224 -12.96 10.59 2.02
N SER A 225 -11.95 10.72 2.84
CA SER A 225 -10.57 10.69 2.37
C SER A 225 -9.62 10.22 3.45
N ILE A 226 -8.58 9.50 3.00
CA ILE A 226 -7.51 9.02 3.85
C ILE A 226 -6.18 9.19 3.12
N THR A 227 -5.21 9.81 3.81
CA THR A 227 -3.85 9.93 3.30
C THR A 227 -2.99 8.81 3.86
N CYS A 228 -2.34 8.05 2.98
CA CYS A 228 -1.41 6.98 3.31
C CYS A 228 -0.31 6.88 2.24
N GLY A 229 0.00 5.71 1.73
CA GLY A 229 0.96 5.48 0.66
C GLY A 229 2.13 4.59 1.08
N PRO A 230 3.15 4.51 0.25
CA PRO A 230 3.33 5.22 -1.02
C PRO A 230 2.33 4.80 -2.11
N ARG A 231 2.29 5.61 -3.19
CA ARG A 231 1.57 5.26 -4.41
C ARG A 231 2.12 3.96 -4.97
N LEU A 232 1.25 3.07 -5.40
CA LEU A 232 1.61 1.78 -5.99
C LEU A 232 1.36 1.76 -7.49
N VAL A 233 0.17 2.23 -7.89
CA VAL A 233 -0.26 2.28 -9.29
C VAL A 233 -0.79 3.66 -9.62
N HIS A 234 -0.38 4.20 -10.77
CA HIS A 234 -0.88 5.44 -11.35
C HIS A 234 -1.19 5.19 -12.83
N ASP A 235 -2.43 5.49 -13.23
CA ASP A 235 -2.91 5.32 -14.60
C ASP A 235 -2.69 3.91 -15.19
N GLY A 236 -2.84 2.90 -14.32
CA GLY A 236 -2.70 1.50 -14.68
C GLY A 236 -1.25 1.00 -14.74
N GLU A 237 -0.28 1.87 -14.45
CA GLU A 237 1.14 1.52 -14.44
C GLU A 237 1.71 1.56 -13.02
N VAL A 238 2.74 0.73 -12.74
CA VAL A 238 3.46 0.79 -11.47
C VAL A 238 4.16 2.13 -11.34
N ALA A 239 3.89 2.86 -10.24
CA ALA A 239 4.37 4.22 -10.02
C ALA A 239 4.96 4.37 -8.60
N LEU A 240 6.10 3.74 -8.38
CA LEU A 240 6.77 3.73 -7.07
C LEU A 240 7.81 4.84 -6.97
N ALA A 241 7.52 5.83 -6.15
CA ALA A 241 8.45 6.89 -5.82
C ALA A 241 8.42 7.24 -4.30
N PRO A 242 8.56 6.24 -3.39
CA PRO A 242 8.30 6.43 -1.97
C PRO A 242 9.15 7.54 -1.34
N LYS A 243 10.40 7.70 -1.72
CA LYS A 243 11.27 8.76 -1.20
C LYS A 243 10.80 10.15 -1.64
N SER A 244 10.37 10.29 -2.88
CA SER A 244 9.80 11.53 -3.43
C SER A 244 8.49 11.89 -2.73
N GLU A 245 7.67 10.89 -2.37
CA GLU A 245 6.45 11.06 -1.60
C GLU A 245 6.72 11.40 -0.12
N GLY A 246 7.96 11.30 0.36
CA GLY A 246 8.35 11.64 1.73
C GLY A 246 8.52 10.45 2.66
N PHE A 247 8.40 9.22 2.19
CA PHE A 247 8.62 8.02 2.99
C PHE A 247 10.12 7.74 3.13
N ARG A 248 10.60 7.73 4.37
CA ARG A 248 12.00 7.46 4.72
C ARG A 248 12.16 6.35 5.75
N ASP A 249 11.06 5.95 6.41
CA ASP A 249 11.08 4.88 7.42
C ASP A 249 11.45 3.55 6.75
N PRO A 250 12.55 2.90 7.18
CA PRO A 250 12.95 1.60 6.64
C PRO A 250 11.86 0.53 6.76
N HIS A 251 10.98 0.59 7.76
CA HIS A 251 9.88 -0.37 7.93
C HIS A 251 8.82 -0.22 6.83
N VAL A 252 8.61 1.00 6.33
CA VAL A 252 7.71 1.23 5.19
C VAL A 252 8.34 0.73 3.90
N LEU A 253 9.66 0.89 3.75
CA LEU A 253 10.38 0.56 2.51
C LEU A 253 10.78 -0.92 2.41
N ALA A 254 10.94 -1.62 3.54
CA ALA A 254 11.34 -3.03 3.58
C ALA A 254 10.21 -3.99 3.17
N THR A 255 10.56 -5.25 2.95
CA THR A 255 9.60 -6.34 2.78
C THR A 255 8.81 -6.55 4.08
N ALA A 256 7.47 -6.52 4.00
CA ALA A 256 6.57 -6.65 5.14
C ALA A 256 5.20 -7.20 4.69
N TYR A 257 4.36 -7.62 5.63
CA TYR A 257 2.94 -7.81 5.36
C TYR A 257 2.32 -6.49 4.92
N ARG A 258 1.54 -6.49 3.84
CA ARG A 258 1.01 -5.29 3.19
C ARG A 258 -0.50 -5.28 3.16
N CYS A 259 -1.06 -4.08 3.30
CA CYS A 259 -2.41 -3.77 2.86
C CYS A 259 -2.36 -2.69 1.78
N ALA A 260 -3.33 -2.72 0.89
CA ALA A 260 -3.45 -1.74 -0.17
C ALA A 260 -4.92 -1.43 -0.47
N ILE A 261 -5.15 -0.24 -1.00
CA ILE A 261 -6.43 0.20 -1.53
C ILE A 261 -6.25 0.72 -2.94
N GLY A 262 -7.20 0.40 -3.82
CA GLY A 262 -7.15 0.87 -5.22
C GLY A 262 -8.50 0.77 -5.90
N TYR A 263 -8.56 1.27 -7.13
CA TYR A 263 -9.77 1.25 -7.93
C TYR A 263 -9.47 1.11 -9.43
N PRO A 264 -10.38 0.49 -10.22
CA PRO A 264 -10.24 0.31 -11.65
C PRO A 264 -10.53 1.63 -12.40
N LYS A 265 -10.24 1.66 -13.70
CA LYS A 265 -10.48 2.82 -14.58
C LYS A 265 -11.94 3.30 -14.58
N ALA A 266 -12.89 2.40 -14.44
CA ALA A 266 -14.32 2.74 -14.36
C ALA A 266 -14.67 3.58 -13.11
N GLY A 267 -13.86 3.52 -12.05
CA GLY A 267 -14.09 4.26 -10.80
C GLY A 267 -15.37 3.85 -10.05
N ASP A 268 -15.93 2.71 -10.39
CA ASP A 268 -17.20 2.21 -9.85
C ASP A 268 -17.02 1.24 -8.68
N LYS A 269 -15.78 0.87 -8.37
CA LYS A 269 -15.44 -0.08 -7.31
C LYS A 269 -14.21 0.37 -6.54
N LEU A 270 -14.11 -0.11 -5.29
CA LEU A 270 -12.88 -0.10 -4.53
C LEU A 270 -12.41 -1.54 -4.26
N PHE A 271 -11.10 -1.72 -4.28
CA PHE A 271 -10.42 -2.94 -3.91
C PHE A 271 -9.65 -2.70 -2.61
N LEU A 272 -10.02 -3.41 -1.54
CA LEU A 272 -9.28 -3.44 -0.28
C LEU A 272 -8.55 -4.77 -0.24
N VAL A 273 -7.22 -4.72 -0.19
CA VAL A 273 -6.38 -5.91 -0.34
C VAL A 273 -5.48 -6.08 0.88
N ALA A 274 -5.48 -7.28 1.46
CA ALA A 274 -4.54 -7.67 2.51
C ALA A 274 -3.74 -8.89 2.05
N PHE A 275 -2.42 -8.77 1.97
CA PHE A 275 -1.55 -9.81 1.42
C PHE A 275 -1.21 -10.86 2.47
N ALA A 276 -1.36 -12.13 2.14
CA ALA A 276 -1.12 -13.25 3.05
C ALA A 276 0.37 -13.68 3.13
N ALA A 277 1.27 -12.90 2.52
CA ALA A 277 2.72 -13.09 2.59
C ALA A 277 3.44 -11.74 2.65
N PRO A 278 4.63 -11.66 3.25
CA PRO A 278 5.44 -10.44 3.21
C PRO A 278 5.88 -10.10 1.78
N LEU A 279 5.71 -8.85 1.37
CA LEU A 279 6.02 -8.35 0.03
C LEU A 279 6.87 -7.08 0.08
N SER A 280 7.68 -6.87 -0.96
CA SER A 280 8.22 -5.55 -1.29
C SER A 280 7.11 -4.63 -1.80
N LEU A 281 7.35 -3.32 -1.81
CA LEU A 281 6.42 -2.36 -2.41
C LEU A 281 6.22 -2.65 -3.91
N GLU A 282 7.28 -3.04 -4.61
CA GLU A 282 7.23 -3.38 -6.04
C GLU A 282 6.35 -4.61 -6.30
N ALA A 283 6.53 -5.69 -5.56
CA ALA A 283 5.68 -6.87 -5.67
C ALA A 283 4.21 -6.54 -5.36
N THR A 284 3.97 -5.71 -4.34
CA THR A 284 2.63 -5.21 -4.01
C THR A 284 2.02 -4.42 -5.17
N ALA A 285 2.78 -3.49 -5.77
CA ALA A 285 2.34 -2.69 -6.89
C ALA A 285 2.02 -3.53 -8.14
N ASN A 286 2.86 -4.53 -8.45
CA ASN A 286 2.64 -5.44 -9.55
C ASN A 286 1.34 -6.25 -9.37
N VAL A 287 1.04 -6.73 -8.16
CA VAL A 287 -0.22 -7.43 -7.90
C VAL A 287 -1.41 -6.48 -8.00
N MET A 288 -1.33 -5.25 -7.47
CA MET A 288 -2.42 -4.27 -7.60
C MET A 288 -2.67 -3.88 -9.06
N LYS A 289 -1.62 -3.72 -9.88
CA LYS A 289 -1.75 -3.54 -11.33
C LYS A 289 -2.43 -4.74 -11.98
N ALA A 290 -2.01 -5.96 -11.64
CA ALA A 290 -2.56 -7.19 -12.19
C ALA A 290 -4.03 -7.45 -11.76
N ILE A 291 -4.46 -6.95 -10.59
CA ILE A 291 -5.89 -6.91 -10.18
C ILE A 291 -6.70 -5.99 -11.12
N GLY A 292 -6.07 -5.09 -11.84
CA GLY A 292 -6.72 -4.13 -12.75
C GLY A 292 -6.92 -2.75 -12.14
N CYS A 293 -6.15 -2.40 -11.12
CA CYS A 293 -6.18 -1.05 -10.58
C CYS A 293 -5.68 -0.03 -11.59
N GLN A 294 -6.46 1.02 -11.82
CA GLN A 294 -6.02 2.25 -12.47
C GLN A 294 -5.22 3.10 -11.49
N GLN A 295 -5.62 3.10 -10.23
CA GLN A 295 -4.98 3.82 -9.14
C GLN A 295 -4.90 2.90 -7.92
N ALA A 296 -3.76 2.91 -7.22
CA ALA A 296 -3.60 2.18 -5.97
C ALA A 296 -2.55 2.83 -5.06
N MET A 297 -2.75 2.72 -3.76
CA MET A 297 -1.77 3.10 -2.75
C MET A 297 -1.66 2.04 -1.66
N ASN A 298 -0.49 2.00 -1.00
CA ASN A 298 -0.27 1.17 0.17
C ASN A 298 -0.99 1.78 1.39
N LEU A 299 -1.51 0.93 2.26
CA LEU A 299 -2.00 1.26 3.60
C LEU A 299 -0.96 0.86 4.66
N ASP A 300 -1.26 1.10 5.94
CA ASP A 300 -0.41 0.56 7.01
C ASP A 300 -0.36 -0.98 6.91
N GLY A 301 0.72 -1.55 7.37
CA GLY A 301 0.97 -2.98 7.26
C GLY A 301 1.79 -3.53 8.43
N GLY A 302 2.50 -4.62 8.21
CA GLY A 302 3.25 -5.29 9.26
C GLY A 302 2.34 -5.73 10.41
N SER A 303 2.64 -5.34 11.62
CA SER A 303 1.82 -5.66 12.80
C SER A 303 0.47 -4.97 12.85
N SER A 304 0.23 -3.96 12.00
CA SER A 304 -1.07 -3.29 11.89
C SER A 304 -2.02 -3.97 10.90
N GLN A 305 -1.54 -4.94 10.11
CA GLN A 305 -2.37 -5.60 9.11
C GLN A 305 -3.60 -6.25 9.75
N GLY A 306 -4.79 -5.79 9.38
CA GLY A 306 -6.06 -6.30 9.85
C GLY A 306 -7.11 -6.30 8.75
N LEU A 307 -7.89 -7.37 8.65
CA LEU A 307 -9.02 -7.49 7.72
C LEU A 307 -10.14 -8.28 8.37
N ALA A 308 -11.36 -7.76 8.27
CA ALA A 308 -12.56 -8.47 8.67
C ALA A 308 -13.65 -8.35 7.60
N TYR A 309 -14.48 -9.36 7.48
CA TYR A 309 -15.63 -9.40 6.59
C TYR A 309 -16.83 -9.97 7.33
N ARG A 310 -17.94 -9.22 7.36
CA ARG A 310 -19.22 -9.57 8.01
C ARG A 310 -19.09 -10.01 9.47
N GLY A 311 -18.10 -9.45 10.19
CA GLY A 311 -17.81 -9.77 11.58
C GLY A 311 -16.72 -10.81 11.76
N ASP A 312 -16.42 -11.62 10.75
CA ASP A 312 -15.35 -12.61 10.81
C ASP A 312 -14.00 -11.93 10.61
N ILE A 313 -13.07 -12.12 11.56
CA ILE A 313 -11.71 -11.60 11.45
C ILE A 313 -10.90 -12.54 10.57
N ILE A 314 -10.56 -12.09 9.37
CA ILE A 314 -9.76 -12.82 8.38
C ILE A 314 -8.26 -12.69 8.71
N ILE A 315 -7.83 -11.50 9.12
CA ILE A 315 -6.46 -11.22 9.57
C ILE A 315 -6.53 -10.41 10.84
N GLN A 316 -5.96 -10.95 11.91
CA GLN A 316 -5.87 -10.28 13.21
C GLN A 316 -4.57 -9.46 13.26
N PRO A 317 -4.62 -8.14 13.53
CA PRO A 317 -3.43 -7.34 13.79
C PRO A 317 -2.66 -7.83 15.01
N GLY A 318 -1.33 -7.71 14.95
CA GLY A 318 -0.46 -7.99 16.09
C GLY A 318 -0.37 -6.83 17.11
N ARG A 319 -1.12 -5.76 16.92
CA ARG A 319 -1.23 -4.60 17.82
C ARG A 319 -2.59 -3.93 17.70
N ASN A 320 -2.93 -3.11 18.71
CA ASN A 320 -4.09 -2.23 18.63
C ASN A 320 -3.92 -1.19 17.51
N LEU A 321 -5.03 -0.70 16.98
CA LEU A 321 -5.07 0.25 15.86
C LEU A 321 -5.63 1.60 16.32
N THR A 322 -5.20 2.66 15.63
CA THR A 322 -5.71 4.03 15.84
C THR A 322 -6.74 4.45 14.80
N ASN A 323 -6.87 3.68 13.74
CA ASN A 323 -7.85 3.95 12.68
C ASN A 323 -8.03 2.72 11.79
N ALA A 324 -9.23 2.56 11.25
CA ALA A 324 -9.57 1.54 10.28
C ALA A 324 -10.54 2.11 9.24
N ILE A 325 -10.49 1.59 8.01
CA ILE A 325 -11.49 1.85 6.97
C ILE A 325 -12.66 0.90 7.21
N VAL A 326 -13.86 1.44 7.29
CA VAL A 326 -15.10 0.72 7.59
C VAL A 326 -16.04 0.86 6.40
N VAL A 327 -16.59 -0.26 5.93
CA VAL A 327 -17.48 -0.32 4.77
C VAL A 327 -18.82 -0.91 5.19
N TYR A 328 -19.90 -0.22 4.87
CA TYR A 328 -21.28 -0.64 5.08
C TYR A 328 -21.96 -1.00 3.76
N ASP A 329 -22.98 -1.82 3.83
CA ASP A 329 -23.86 -2.21 2.72
C ASP A 329 -25.31 -2.44 3.20
N ALA A 330 -26.18 -2.89 2.32
CA ALA A 330 -27.58 -3.16 2.66
C ALA A 330 -27.76 -4.21 3.78
N GLN A 331 -26.89 -5.22 3.86
CA GLN A 331 -26.96 -6.29 4.88
C GLN A 331 -26.34 -5.87 6.23
N ARG A 332 -25.43 -4.93 6.19
CA ARG A 332 -24.74 -4.31 7.33
C ARG A 332 -24.84 -2.79 7.19
N PRO A 333 -26.05 -2.22 7.44
CA PRO A 333 -26.32 -0.82 7.14
C PRO A 333 -25.53 0.14 8.01
N ALA A 334 -25.16 1.27 7.42
CA ALA A 334 -24.51 2.34 8.14
C ALA A 334 -25.43 2.92 9.24
N PRO A 335 -24.89 3.42 10.35
CA PRO A 335 -25.65 4.14 11.36
C PRO A 335 -26.44 5.30 10.77
N LYS A 336 -27.65 5.55 11.30
CA LYS A 336 -28.58 6.59 10.76
C LYS A 336 -27.93 7.97 10.63
N HIS A 337 -27.15 8.39 11.63
CA HIS A 337 -26.48 9.70 11.60
C HIS A 337 -25.45 9.80 10.44
N LEU A 338 -24.83 8.69 10.03
CA LEU A 338 -23.87 8.66 8.94
C LEU A 338 -24.59 8.70 7.59
N MET A 339 -25.73 8.02 7.45
CA MET A 339 -26.59 8.11 6.26
C MET A 339 -27.16 9.51 6.09
N GLN A 340 -27.62 10.14 7.17
CA GLN A 340 -28.11 11.52 7.14
C GLN A 340 -27.00 12.50 6.73
N ALA A 341 -25.81 12.38 7.33
CA ALA A 341 -24.65 13.22 6.96
C ALA A 341 -24.25 13.05 5.49
N GLN A 342 -24.38 11.83 4.92
CA GLN A 342 -24.16 11.62 3.48
C GLN A 342 -25.18 12.38 2.63
N GLN A 343 -26.45 12.31 2.97
CA GLN A 343 -27.49 13.07 2.26
C GLN A 343 -27.25 14.57 2.33
N GLU A 344 -26.91 15.08 3.49
CA GLU A 344 -26.55 16.51 3.67
C GLU A 344 -25.32 16.90 2.82
N PHE A 345 -24.31 16.02 2.74
CA PHE A 345 -23.14 16.24 1.90
C PHE A 345 -23.48 16.23 0.40
N GLU A 346 -24.34 15.34 -0.04
CA GLU A 346 -24.87 15.30 -1.41
C GLU A 346 -25.67 16.56 -1.76
N LEU A 347 -26.38 17.14 -0.78
CA LEU A 347 -27.13 18.39 -0.90
C LEU A 347 -26.24 19.64 -0.79
N GLY A 348 -24.94 19.50 -0.61
CA GLY A 348 -23.99 20.61 -0.62
C GLY A 348 -23.33 20.94 0.71
N ALA A 349 -23.65 20.26 1.81
CA ALA A 349 -22.88 20.39 3.05
C ALA A 349 -21.41 19.99 2.81
N ARG A 350 -20.50 20.64 3.52
CA ARG A 350 -19.05 20.39 3.37
C ARG A 350 -18.36 20.30 4.74
N PRO A 351 -17.28 19.52 4.85
CA PRO A 351 -16.50 19.43 6.08
C PRO A 351 -15.99 20.81 6.51
N ASP A 352 -16.12 21.12 7.79
CA ASP A 352 -15.61 22.35 8.37
C ASP A 352 -14.17 22.18 8.85
N PHE A 353 -13.28 23.00 8.31
CA PHE A 353 -11.85 23.01 8.63
C PHE A 353 -11.46 24.15 9.59
N SER A 354 -12.40 24.96 10.08
CA SER A 354 -12.11 26.13 10.91
C SER A 354 -11.36 25.79 12.21
N ALA A 355 -11.69 24.66 12.83
CA ALA A 355 -11.01 24.19 14.04
C ALA A 355 -9.56 23.72 13.83
N PHE A 356 -9.10 23.62 12.59
CA PHE A 356 -7.77 23.12 12.21
C PHE A 356 -6.87 24.17 11.54
N GLN A 357 -7.34 25.39 11.45
CA GLN A 357 -6.60 26.54 10.90
C GLN A 357 -5.65 27.16 11.94
#